data_4d4cae202fb75707d568859d80265335
#
_entry.id   4d4cae202fb75707d568859d80265335
#
_cell.length_a   1.000
_cell.length_b   1.000
_cell.length_c   1.000
_cell.angle_alpha   90.00
_cell.angle_beta   90.00
_cell.angle_gamma   90.00
#
_symmetry.space_group_name_H-M   'P 1'
#
loop_
_entity.id
_entity.type
_entity.pdbx_description
1 polymer ?
#
loop_
_entity_poly.entity_id
_entity_poly.type
_entity_poly.pdbx_seq_one_letter_code
_entity_poly.pdbx_strand_id
1 'polypeptide(L)'
;MQLSPNFSLSQLVYSETAEKNGIDNTPPPEIVNNLKRLAAGLESVRALLGAPLEISSGYRCAALNEAVGGSGGSQHLQGLAVDFCCPGFGTPLEIAREIQRSELEFDQCILEYGRWVHLSFSDAPRRRLLTIYDEHKGYLAGLLDEQGNPVA
;
A
#
# COMPACT_ATOMS: atom_id res chain seq x y z
N MET A 1 9.87 12.04 -12.99
CA MET A 1 10.78 10.88 -13.12
C MET A 1 9.97 9.60 -13.18
N GLN A 2 10.26 8.78 -14.16
CA GLN A 2 9.61 7.47 -14.27
C GLN A 2 10.42 6.44 -13.48
N LEU A 3 9.77 5.67 -12.63
CA LEU A 3 10.42 4.67 -11.76
C LEU A 3 10.37 3.27 -12.37
N SER A 4 9.31 2.98 -13.10
CA SER A 4 9.09 1.72 -13.80
C SER A 4 8.15 2.00 -14.99
N PRO A 5 7.90 1.02 -15.87
CA PRO A 5 7.04 1.26 -17.04
C PRO A 5 5.68 1.87 -16.74
N ASN A 6 5.05 1.53 -15.60
CA ASN A 6 3.70 1.99 -15.28
C ASN A 6 3.60 2.91 -14.05
N PHE A 7 4.73 3.20 -13.38
CA PHE A 7 4.70 3.99 -12.14
C PHE A 7 5.73 5.09 -12.17
N SER A 8 5.27 6.32 -11.92
CA SER A 8 6.12 7.50 -11.84
C SER A 8 6.35 7.91 -10.39
N LEU A 9 7.42 8.69 -10.16
CA LEU A 9 7.69 9.25 -8.84
C LEU A 9 6.50 10.11 -8.38
N SER A 10 5.94 10.92 -9.25
CA SER A 10 4.82 11.79 -8.88
C SER A 10 3.60 11.02 -8.41
N GLN A 11 3.30 9.85 -9.01
CA GLN A 11 2.19 9.00 -8.53
C GLN A 11 2.42 8.50 -7.11
N LEU A 12 3.66 8.15 -6.78
CA LEU A 12 3.99 7.53 -5.49
C LEU A 12 4.24 8.53 -4.38
N VAL A 13 4.34 9.82 -4.68
CA VAL A 13 4.52 10.88 -3.68
C VAL A 13 3.34 11.87 -3.62
N TYR A 14 2.41 11.81 -4.55
CA TYR A 14 1.26 12.71 -4.56
C TYR A 14 0.41 12.53 -3.29
N SER A 15 0.01 13.63 -2.70
CA SER A 15 -0.91 13.64 -1.57
C SER A 15 -1.75 14.90 -1.60
N GLU A 16 -3.06 14.72 -1.65
CA GLU A 16 -4.01 15.84 -1.56
C GLU A 16 -3.88 16.55 -0.22
N THR A 17 -3.70 15.80 0.87
CA THR A 17 -3.50 16.35 2.21
C THR A 17 -2.25 17.23 2.27
N ALA A 18 -1.14 16.77 1.66
CA ALA A 18 0.09 17.55 1.62
C ALA A 18 -0.11 18.87 0.88
N GLU A 19 -0.78 18.84 -0.27
CA GLU A 19 -1.06 20.06 -1.03
C GLU A 19 -1.93 21.04 -0.24
N LYS A 20 -3.01 20.57 0.38
CA LYS A 20 -3.93 21.40 1.16
C LYS A 20 -3.27 22.05 2.37
N ASN A 21 -2.30 21.38 2.97
CA ASN A 21 -1.65 21.83 4.20
C ASN A 21 -0.26 22.42 3.97
N GLY A 22 0.16 22.60 2.72
CA GLY A 22 1.46 23.16 2.39
C GLY A 22 2.63 22.29 2.87
N ILE A 23 2.47 20.99 2.93
CA ILE A 23 3.51 20.06 3.36
C ILE A 23 4.34 19.64 2.13
N ASP A 24 5.66 19.83 2.24
CA ASP A 24 6.59 19.37 1.21
C ASP A 24 6.85 17.87 1.40
N ASN A 25 6.30 17.06 0.49
CA ASN A 25 6.43 15.62 0.52
C ASN A 25 7.51 15.09 -0.43
N THR A 26 8.51 15.92 -0.75
CA THR A 26 9.61 15.52 -1.62
C THR A 26 10.49 14.48 -0.91
N PRO A 27 10.70 13.29 -1.48
CA PRO A 27 11.51 12.27 -0.83
C PRO A 27 13.01 12.56 -0.98
N PRO A 28 13.82 12.25 0.06
CA PRO A 28 15.27 12.28 -0.07
C PRO A 28 15.77 11.13 -0.96
N PRO A 29 17.03 11.20 -1.45
CA PRO A 29 17.55 10.20 -2.39
C PRO A 29 17.44 8.74 -1.97
N GLU A 30 17.67 8.43 -0.70
CA GLU A 30 17.56 7.05 -0.19
C GLU A 30 16.13 6.54 -0.25
N ILE A 31 15.14 7.43 -0.08
CA ILE A 31 13.73 7.06 -0.21
C ILE A 31 13.37 6.86 -1.70
N VAL A 32 13.95 7.66 -2.60
CA VAL A 32 13.75 7.46 -4.04
C VAL A 32 14.20 6.05 -4.45
N ASN A 33 15.31 5.56 -3.90
CA ASN A 33 15.77 4.19 -4.15
C ASN A 33 14.74 3.15 -3.66
N ASN A 34 14.16 3.37 -2.49
CA ASN A 34 13.09 2.52 -1.98
C ASN A 34 11.85 2.58 -2.87
N LEU A 35 11.50 3.77 -3.36
CA LEU A 35 10.36 3.95 -4.27
C LEU A 35 10.57 3.22 -5.60
N LYS A 36 11.80 3.10 -6.08
CA LYS A 36 12.11 2.29 -7.26
C LYS A 36 11.82 0.81 -7.00
N ARG A 37 12.15 0.32 -5.83
CA ARG A 37 11.87 -1.06 -5.41
C ARG A 37 10.36 -1.28 -5.25
N LEU A 38 9.67 -0.31 -4.65
CA LEU A 38 8.22 -0.33 -4.53
C LEU A 38 7.57 -0.41 -5.92
N ALA A 39 8.00 0.44 -6.85
CA ALA A 39 7.50 0.43 -8.22
C ALA A 39 7.68 -0.93 -8.90
N ALA A 40 8.84 -1.56 -8.74
CA ALA A 40 9.08 -2.90 -9.28
C ALA A 40 8.11 -3.93 -8.70
N GLY A 41 7.86 -3.88 -7.40
CA GLY A 41 6.85 -4.73 -6.74
C GLY A 41 5.46 -4.49 -7.28
N LEU A 42 5.10 -3.22 -7.48
CA LEU A 42 3.79 -2.84 -8.03
C LEU A 42 3.60 -3.28 -9.47
N GLU A 43 4.67 -3.35 -10.26
CA GLU A 43 4.57 -3.93 -11.61
C GLU A 43 4.13 -5.39 -11.55
N SER A 44 4.66 -6.15 -10.58
CA SER A 44 4.25 -7.54 -10.38
C SER A 44 2.79 -7.64 -9.95
N VAL A 45 2.33 -6.73 -9.10
CA VAL A 45 0.92 -6.67 -8.67
C VAL A 45 0.02 -6.34 -9.88
N ARG A 46 0.41 -5.36 -10.68
CA ARG A 46 -0.33 -4.97 -11.86
C ARG A 46 -0.44 -6.15 -12.85
N ALA A 47 0.63 -6.88 -13.06
CA ALA A 47 0.62 -8.06 -13.91
C ALA A 47 -0.28 -9.17 -13.34
N LEU A 48 -0.25 -9.39 -12.02
CA LEU A 48 -1.10 -10.36 -11.34
C LEU A 48 -2.58 -10.03 -11.52
N LEU A 49 -2.95 -8.78 -11.33
CA LEU A 49 -4.34 -8.35 -11.38
C LEU A 49 -4.83 -8.08 -12.81
N GLY A 50 -3.93 -7.84 -13.74
CA GLY A 50 -4.26 -7.61 -15.15
C GLY A 50 -4.99 -6.29 -15.43
N ALA A 51 -4.85 -5.30 -14.55
CA ALA A 51 -5.52 -4.01 -14.67
C ALA A 51 -4.73 -2.92 -13.98
N PRO A 52 -4.93 -1.64 -14.34
CA PRO A 52 -4.24 -0.53 -13.69
C PRO A 52 -4.55 -0.41 -12.21
N LEU A 53 -3.55 -0.04 -11.42
CA LEU A 53 -3.70 0.23 -9.99
C LEU A 53 -4.02 1.71 -9.78
N GLU A 54 -4.96 1.99 -8.87
CA GLU A 54 -5.25 3.35 -8.41
C GLU A 54 -4.58 3.54 -7.05
N ILE A 55 -3.50 4.31 -7.02
CA ILE A 55 -2.73 4.57 -5.80
C ILE A 55 -3.35 5.75 -5.07
N SER A 56 -3.78 5.55 -3.83
CA SER A 56 -4.33 6.62 -2.98
C SER A 56 -3.31 7.19 -2.01
N SER A 57 -2.30 6.42 -1.62
CA SER A 57 -1.23 6.88 -0.76
C SER A 57 0.03 6.05 -1.01
N GLY A 58 1.15 6.73 -1.22
CA GLY A 58 2.46 6.09 -1.34
C GLY A 58 3.39 6.61 -0.25
N TYR A 59 4.50 7.25 -0.63
CA TYR A 59 5.42 7.83 0.33
C TYR A 59 4.76 8.94 1.15
N ARG A 60 5.06 8.96 2.44
CA ARG A 60 4.70 10.05 3.35
C ARG A 60 5.93 10.50 4.12
N CYS A 61 6.26 11.79 4.07
CA CYS A 61 7.23 12.38 4.99
C CYS A 61 6.65 12.37 6.42
N ALA A 62 7.49 12.62 7.42
CA ALA A 62 7.06 12.58 8.83
C ALA A 62 5.88 13.51 9.11
N ALA A 63 5.94 14.75 8.60
CA ALA A 63 4.87 15.73 8.80
C ALA A 63 3.55 15.28 8.16
N LEU A 64 3.59 14.73 6.95
CA LEU A 64 2.40 14.22 6.30
C LEU A 64 1.84 13.00 7.03
N ASN A 65 2.69 12.08 7.45
CA ASN A 65 2.27 10.89 8.19
C ASN A 65 1.54 11.27 9.48
N GLU A 66 2.04 12.28 10.19
CA GLU A 66 1.39 12.81 11.39
C GLU A 66 0.04 13.44 11.05
N ALA A 67 -0.02 14.23 9.98
CA ALA A 67 -1.24 14.92 9.55
C ALA A 67 -2.38 13.95 9.21
N VAL A 68 -2.06 12.77 8.66
CA VAL A 68 -3.07 11.76 8.32
C VAL A 68 -3.28 10.72 9.44
N GLY A 69 -2.62 10.88 10.57
CA GLY A 69 -2.77 9.96 11.71
C GLY A 69 -2.10 8.61 11.53
N GLY A 70 -1.07 8.55 10.70
CA GLY A 70 -0.33 7.30 10.45
C GLY A 70 0.55 6.89 11.63
N SER A 71 0.86 5.60 11.72
CA SER A 71 1.76 5.06 12.73
C SER A 71 3.18 5.58 12.52
N GLY A 72 3.90 5.84 13.61
CA GLY A 72 5.33 6.22 13.56
C GLY A 72 6.23 5.13 12.98
N GLY A 73 5.79 3.87 12.98
CA GLY A 73 6.50 2.75 12.36
C GLY A 73 6.01 2.39 10.97
N SER A 74 5.18 3.23 10.34
CA SER A 74 4.61 2.96 9.02
C SER A 74 5.69 2.84 7.93
N GLN A 75 5.55 1.84 7.08
CA GLN A 75 6.43 1.65 5.93
C GLN A 75 6.18 2.69 4.82
N HIS A 76 5.08 3.45 4.88
CA HIS A 76 4.88 4.65 4.04
C HIS A 76 6.00 5.68 4.24
N LEU A 77 6.51 5.80 5.47
CA LEU A 77 7.63 6.71 5.78
C LEU A 77 8.92 6.33 5.05
N GLN A 78 9.07 5.07 4.71
CA GLN A 78 10.27 4.55 4.06
C GLN A 78 10.13 4.45 2.53
N GLY A 79 8.96 4.79 1.98
CA GLY A 79 8.70 4.62 0.56
C GLY A 79 8.57 3.15 0.14
N LEU A 80 8.14 2.27 1.06
CA LEU A 80 8.02 0.84 0.82
C LEU A 80 6.59 0.33 0.92
N ALA A 81 5.61 1.22 1.03
CA ALA A 81 4.20 0.85 1.14
C ALA A 81 3.32 1.74 0.27
N VAL A 82 2.22 1.16 -0.20
CA VAL A 82 1.14 1.89 -0.88
C VAL A 82 -0.20 1.43 -0.34
N ASP A 83 -1.18 2.34 -0.43
CA ASP A 83 -2.60 2.02 -0.32
C ASP A 83 -3.18 2.14 -1.72
N PHE A 84 -3.92 1.14 -2.17
CA PHE A 84 -4.42 1.13 -3.54
C PHE A 84 -5.73 0.36 -3.69
N CYS A 85 -6.39 0.63 -4.81
CA CYS A 85 -7.51 -0.14 -5.34
C CYS A 85 -7.19 -0.54 -6.78
N CYS A 86 -7.93 -1.50 -7.31
CA CYS A 86 -7.83 -1.92 -8.70
C CYS A 86 -9.23 -2.25 -9.22
N PRO A 87 -10.03 -1.21 -9.55
CA PRO A 87 -11.44 -1.41 -9.93
C PRO A 87 -11.63 -2.31 -11.14
N GLY A 88 -10.67 -2.31 -12.06
CA GLY A 88 -10.71 -3.20 -13.24
C GLY A 88 -10.55 -4.67 -12.89
N PHE A 89 -10.06 -5.01 -11.71
CA PHE A 89 -9.96 -6.38 -11.23
C PHE A 89 -11.13 -6.74 -10.31
N GLY A 90 -11.41 -5.93 -9.30
CA GLY A 90 -12.46 -6.21 -8.34
C GLY A 90 -12.38 -5.37 -7.08
N THR A 91 -13.03 -5.86 -6.02
CA THR A 91 -13.07 -5.20 -4.72
C THR A 91 -11.73 -5.34 -3.97
N PRO A 92 -11.47 -4.48 -2.95
CA PRO A 92 -10.28 -4.65 -2.11
C PRO A 92 -10.16 -6.04 -1.48
N LEU A 93 -11.26 -6.64 -1.04
CA LEU A 93 -11.25 -8.00 -0.52
C LEU A 93 -10.79 -9.01 -1.58
N GLU A 94 -11.31 -8.89 -2.81
CA GLU A 94 -10.92 -9.75 -3.93
C GLU A 94 -9.46 -9.56 -4.30
N ILE A 95 -8.94 -8.33 -4.25
CA ILE A 95 -7.54 -8.02 -4.50
C ILE A 95 -6.65 -8.72 -3.47
N ALA A 96 -6.96 -8.55 -2.18
CA ALA A 96 -6.18 -9.16 -1.09
C ALA A 96 -6.19 -10.69 -1.20
N ARG A 97 -7.34 -11.26 -1.57
CA ARG A 97 -7.48 -12.70 -1.78
C ARG A 97 -6.59 -13.21 -2.92
N GLU A 98 -6.54 -12.47 -4.03
CA GLU A 98 -5.70 -12.83 -5.17
C GLU A 98 -4.21 -12.77 -4.80
N ILE A 99 -3.81 -11.74 -4.06
CA ILE A 99 -2.45 -11.61 -3.55
C ILE A 99 -2.10 -12.77 -2.61
N GLN A 100 -3.01 -13.13 -1.70
CA GLN A 100 -2.84 -14.25 -0.79
C GLN A 100 -2.58 -15.56 -1.53
N ARG A 101 -3.30 -15.79 -2.62
CA ARG A 101 -3.21 -17.01 -3.42
C ARG A 101 -2.04 -17.05 -4.38
N SER A 102 -1.40 -15.89 -4.61
CA SER A 102 -0.28 -15.77 -5.53
C SER A 102 1.04 -16.18 -4.90
N GLU A 103 2.09 -16.20 -5.74
CA GLU A 103 3.46 -16.40 -5.28
C GLU A 103 4.20 -15.06 -5.06
N LEU A 104 3.47 -13.95 -5.09
CA LEU A 104 4.04 -12.62 -4.90
C LEU A 104 4.75 -12.51 -3.55
N GLU A 105 5.98 -12.03 -3.56
CA GLU A 105 6.71 -11.70 -2.34
C GLU A 105 6.30 -10.30 -1.88
N PHE A 106 5.85 -10.20 -0.63
CA PHE A 106 5.49 -8.93 0.00
C PHE A 106 5.74 -9.02 1.51
N ASP A 107 5.81 -7.88 2.16
CA ASP A 107 6.01 -7.85 3.61
C ASP A 107 4.67 -7.92 4.33
N GLN A 108 3.80 -6.94 4.11
CA GLN A 108 2.44 -6.93 4.67
C GLN A 108 1.42 -6.66 3.57
N CYS A 109 0.29 -7.34 3.67
CA CYS A 109 -0.90 -7.09 2.88
C CYS A 109 -2.06 -6.94 3.85
N ILE A 110 -2.63 -5.75 3.92
CA ILE A 110 -3.66 -5.42 4.90
C ILE A 110 -4.93 -4.95 4.18
N LEU A 111 -6.03 -5.65 4.41
CA LEU A 111 -7.34 -5.16 3.97
C LEU A 111 -7.80 -4.13 4.99
N GLU A 112 -7.92 -2.88 4.57
CA GLU A 112 -8.25 -1.76 5.44
C GLU A 112 -9.67 -1.27 5.17
N TYR A 113 -10.57 -1.54 6.13
CA TYR A 113 -11.97 -1.09 6.15
C TYR A 113 -12.79 -1.56 4.94
N GLY A 114 -12.33 -2.59 4.23
CA GLY A 114 -12.95 -3.03 2.98
C GLY A 114 -12.87 -2.00 1.85
N ARG A 115 -12.11 -0.92 2.03
CA ARG A 115 -12.05 0.23 1.11
C ARG A 115 -10.81 0.27 0.25
N TRP A 116 -9.67 -0.21 0.76
CA TRP A 116 -8.41 -0.29 0.02
C TRP A 116 -7.54 -1.41 0.56
N VAL A 117 -6.48 -1.71 -0.17
CA VAL A 117 -5.44 -2.65 0.26
C VAL A 117 -4.17 -1.87 0.54
N HIS A 118 -3.60 -2.09 1.73
CA HIS A 118 -2.26 -1.64 2.08
C HIS A 118 -1.29 -2.77 1.73
N LEU A 119 -0.27 -2.48 0.95
CA LEU A 119 0.73 -3.45 0.53
C LEU A 119 2.12 -2.87 0.71
N SER A 120 3.01 -3.64 1.34
CA SER A 120 4.39 -3.22 1.56
C SER A 120 5.38 -4.27 1.10
N PHE A 121 6.62 -3.82 0.88
CA PHE A 121 7.72 -4.65 0.44
C PHE A 121 8.90 -4.48 1.39
N SER A 122 9.77 -5.48 1.45
CA SER A 122 10.93 -5.50 2.34
C SER A 122 11.98 -6.46 1.78
N ASP A 123 13.24 -6.26 2.16
CA ASP A 123 14.31 -7.21 1.84
C ASP A 123 14.11 -8.58 2.52
N ALA A 124 13.35 -8.59 3.63
CA ALA A 124 13.00 -9.81 4.36
C ALA A 124 11.48 -9.94 4.42
N PRO A 125 10.81 -10.28 3.30
CA PRO A 125 9.36 -10.26 3.21
C PRO A 125 8.73 -11.32 4.11
N ARG A 126 7.77 -10.89 4.95
CA ARG A 126 7.09 -11.76 5.92
C ARG A 126 5.82 -12.39 5.39
N ARG A 127 5.28 -11.93 4.27
CA ARG A 127 3.98 -12.31 3.70
C ARG A 127 2.85 -12.27 4.75
N ARG A 128 2.84 -11.21 5.54
CA ARG A 128 1.89 -11.08 6.64
C ARG A 128 0.57 -10.50 6.15
N LEU A 129 -0.51 -11.27 6.32
CA LEU A 129 -1.87 -10.86 5.98
C LEU A 129 -2.60 -10.40 7.21
N LEU A 130 -3.19 -9.20 7.13
CA LEU A 130 -3.96 -8.60 8.22
C LEU A 130 -5.25 -8.01 7.68
N THR A 131 -6.21 -7.81 8.57
CA THR A 131 -7.47 -7.14 8.27
C THR A 131 -7.83 -6.20 9.41
N ILE A 132 -8.33 -5.01 9.07
CA ILE A 132 -8.89 -4.08 10.03
C ILE A 132 -10.22 -3.53 9.49
N TYR A 133 -11.28 -3.60 10.30
CA TYR A 133 -12.57 -2.96 10.04
C TYR A 133 -12.95 -1.97 11.13
N ASP A 134 -12.40 -2.16 12.33
CA ASP A 134 -12.72 -1.38 13.52
C ASP A 134 -11.42 -1.04 14.25
N GLU A 135 -11.13 0.24 14.40
CA GLU A 135 -9.92 0.70 15.08
C GLU A 135 -9.79 0.17 16.51
N HIS A 136 -10.91 -0.03 17.20
CA HIS A 136 -10.90 -0.55 18.57
C HIS A 136 -10.46 -2.01 18.63
N LYS A 137 -10.80 -2.80 17.62
CA LYS A 137 -10.35 -4.19 17.50
C LYS A 137 -8.94 -4.30 16.95
N GLY A 138 -8.48 -3.26 16.24
CA GLY A 138 -7.17 -3.21 15.63
C GLY A 138 -6.98 -4.16 14.47
N TYR A 139 -5.74 -4.46 14.18
CA TYR A 139 -5.38 -5.36 13.09
C TYR A 139 -5.51 -6.80 13.53
N LEU A 140 -6.30 -7.57 12.77
CA LEU A 140 -6.53 -8.99 13.03
C LEU A 140 -5.76 -9.83 12.02
N ALA A 141 -5.22 -10.97 12.47
CA ALA A 141 -4.45 -11.86 11.61
C ALA A 141 -5.33 -12.50 10.53
N GLY A 142 -4.77 -12.64 9.33
CA GLY A 142 -5.43 -13.27 8.20
C GLY A 142 -6.30 -12.33 7.40
N LEU A 143 -6.94 -12.86 6.37
CA LEU A 143 -7.90 -12.14 5.54
C LEU A 143 -9.31 -12.50 6.02
N LEU A 144 -10.03 -11.49 6.49
CA LEU A 144 -11.35 -11.67 7.11
C LEU A 144 -12.40 -10.82 6.40
N ASP A 145 -13.66 -11.30 6.41
CA ASP A 145 -14.80 -10.50 5.98
C ASP A 145 -15.27 -9.56 7.11
N GLU A 146 -16.30 -8.75 6.86
CA GLU A 146 -16.81 -7.78 7.83
C GLU A 146 -17.34 -8.44 9.11
N GLN A 147 -17.75 -9.70 9.04
CA GLN A 147 -18.23 -10.46 10.19
C GLN A 147 -17.10 -11.14 10.97
N GLY A 148 -15.84 -10.98 10.50
CA GLY A 148 -14.68 -11.57 11.14
C GLY A 148 -14.42 -13.02 10.74
N ASN A 149 -15.05 -13.51 9.69
CA ASN A 149 -14.86 -14.88 9.20
C ASN A 149 -13.71 -14.93 8.21
N PRO A 150 -12.86 -15.99 8.28
CA PRO A 150 -11.77 -16.15 7.31
C PRO A 150 -12.27 -16.27 5.88
N VAL A 151 -11.54 -15.63 4.96
CA VAL A 151 -11.79 -15.71 3.52
C VAL A 151 -10.70 -16.56 2.89
N ALA A 152 -11.09 -17.66 2.24
CA ALA A 152 -10.15 -18.57 1.61
C ALA A 152 -9.73 -18.07 0.21
#